data_bb33fcd6468ae3b6bdcf04f31ffca27a
#
_entry.id   bb33fcd6468ae3b6bdcf04f31ffca27a
#
_cell.length_a   1.000
_cell.length_b   1.000
_cell.length_c   1.000
_cell.angle_alpha   90.00
_cell.angle_beta   90.00
_cell.angle_gamma   90.00
#
_symmetry.space_group_name_H-M   'P 1'
#
loop_
_entity.id
_entity.type
_entity.pdbx_description
1 polymer ?
#
loop_
_entity_poly.entity_id
_entity_poly.type
_entity_poly.pdbx_seq_one_letter_code
_entity_poly.pdbx_strand_id
1 'polypeptide(L)'
;MNVEIQKHVEYASGYLDLKMFDEAMREADAAVALAPSNPHALAIKSTILWEQNRLNEAEPFMAQLAEMNPRNTGLWINLAYIRRRTQSVEAAAATLQRAFNVNPRDALANFNMACYRAVQNRPTEALELLREALSLDPKLRSLAKVEGDFDSIRALPAFQELLKGTGA
;
A
#
# COMPACT_ATOMS: atom_id res chain seq x y z
N MET A 1 7.28 22.85 12.75
CA MET A 1 5.92 22.33 12.99
C MET A 1 5.34 23.03 14.20
N ASN A 2 4.06 23.41 14.18
CA ASN A 2 3.41 24.00 15.35
C ASN A 2 3.40 22.96 16.48
N VAL A 3 3.82 23.37 17.70
CA VAL A 3 3.94 22.49 18.88
C VAL A 3 2.62 21.79 19.21
N GLU A 4 1.50 22.48 19.02
CA GLU A 4 0.17 21.95 19.29
C GLU A 4 -0.20 20.80 18.34
N ILE A 5 0.06 20.95 17.04
CA ILE A 5 -0.16 19.89 16.04
C ILE A 5 0.71 18.68 16.37
N GLN A 6 1.98 18.90 16.72
CA GLN A 6 2.89 17.81 17.07
C GLN A 6 2.37 17.03 18.26
N LYS A 7 1.90 17.72 19.29
CA LYS A 7 1.35 17.11 20.50
C LYS A 7 0.14 16.21 20.17
N HIS A 8 -0.81 16.69 19.37
CA HIS A 8 -1.95 15.87 18.93
C HIS A 8 -1.53 14.65 18.12
N VAL A 9 -0.55 14.78 17.20
CA VAL A 9 -0.03 13.66 16.43
C VAL A 9 0.65 12.62 17.34
N GLU A 10 1.44 13.05 18.32
CA GLU A 10 2.09 12.15 19.28
C GLU A 10 1.07 11.41 20.17
N TYR A 11 0.04 12.12 20.65
CA TYR A 11 -1.02 11.47 21.42
C TYR A 11 -1.84 10.49 20.58
N ALA A 12 -2.19 10.86 19.35
CA ALA A 12 -2.88 9.96 18.44
C ALA A 12 -2.06 8.68 18.17
N SER A 13 -0.74 8.81 17.98
CA SER A 13 0.16 7.66 17.82
C SER A 13 0.20 6.80 19.08
N GLY A 14 0.35 7.41 20.25
CA GLY A 14 0.36 6.66 21.52
C GLY A 14 -0.95 5.90 21.78
N TYR A 15 -2.10 6.52 21.53
CA TYR A 15 -3.39 5.83 21.62
C TYR A 15 -3.56 4.72 20.57
N LEU A 16 -3.06 4.93 19.36
CA LEU A 16 -3.08 3.91 18.32
C LEU A 16 -2.26 2.67 18.71
N ASP A 17 -1.07 2.86 19.29
CA ASP A 17 -0.22 1.77 19.78
C ASP A 17 -0.92 0.95 20.88
N LEU A 18 -1.75 1.60 21.69
CA LEU A 18 -2.58 0.99 22.71
C LEU A 18 -3.92 0.42 22.17
N LYS A 19 -4.17 0.53 20.86
CA LYS A 19 -5.43 0.17 20.19
C LYS A 19 -6.67 0.91 20.74
N MET A 20 -6.45 2.08 21.31
CA MET A 20 -7.50 3.00 21.78
C MET A 20 -7.94 3.88 20.60
N PHE A 21 -8.70 3.28 19.68
CA PHE A 21 -9.00 3.89 18.39
C PHE A 21 -9.84 5.17 18.48
N ASP A 22 -10.76 5.27 19.43
CA ASP A 22 -11.62 6.44 19.59
C ASP A 22 -10.82 7.65 20.09
N GLU A 23 -9.91 7.42 21.04
CA GLU A 23 -8.98 8.43 21.56
C GLU A 23 -7.99 8.86 20.47
N ALA A 24 -7.41 7.90 19.78
CA ALA A 24 -6.50 8.14 18.67
C ALA A 24 -7.17 8.99 17.57
N MET A 25 -8.41 8.69 17.21
CA MET A 25 -9.15 9.43 16.21
C MET A 25 -9.47 10.86 16.64
N ARG A 26 -9.87 11.07 17.89
CA ARG A 26 -10.11 12.44 18.43
C ARG A 26 -8.88 13.33 18.32
N GLU A 27 -7.71 12.80 18.68
CA GLU A 27 -6.45 13.54 18.60
C GLU A 27 -6.04 13.77 17.13
N ALA A 28 -6.21 12.78 16.26
CA ALA A 28 -5.95 12.93 14.83
C ALA A 28 -6.86 13.97 14.17
N ASP A 29 -8.15 13.99 14.54
CA ASP A 29 -9.12 14.97 14.06
C ASP A 29 -8.74 16.38 14.50
N ALA A 30 -8.30 16.57 15.75
CA ALA A 30 -7.82 17.85 16.24
C ALA A 30 -6.57 18.31 15.46
N ALA A 31 -5.61 17.41 15.21
CA ALA A 31 -4.43 17.73 14.41
C ALA A 31 -4.78 18.15 12.97
N VAL A 32 -5.71 17.43 12.32
CA VAL A 32 -6.17 17.76 10.95
C VAL A 32 -6.97 19.07 10.93
N ALA A 33 -7.80 19.33 11.95
CA ALA A 33 -8.56 20.59 12.04
C ALA A 33 -7.63 21.81 12.18
N LEU A 34 -6.54 21.69 12.96
CA LEU A 34 -5.54 22.75 13.11
C LEU A 34 -4.71 22.95 11.83
N ALA A 35 -4.45 21.90 11.08
CA ALA A 35 -3.64 21.96 9.87
C ALA A 35 -4.05 20.89 8.85
N PRO A 36 -5.05 21.19 8.00
CA PRO A 36 -5.62 20.22 7.04
C PRO A 36 -4.65 19.66 5.99
N SER A 37 -3.52 20.33 5.77
CA SER A 37 -2.48 19.89 4.85
C SER A 37 -1.18 19.51 5.56
N ASN A 38 -1.21 19.27 6.87
CA ASN A 38 -0.02 18.81 7.58
C ASN A 38 0.21 17.31 7.31
N PRO A 39 1.38 16.91 6.75
CA PRO A 39 1.60 15.53 6.36
C PRO A 39 1.57 14.54 7.53
N HIS A 40 1.98 14.96 8.73
CA HIS A 40 1.96 14.09 9.92
C HIS A 40 0.52 13.88 10.43
N ALA A 41 -0.31 14.94 10.42
CA ALA A 41 -1.72 14.85 10.79
C ALA A 41 -2.50 13.95 9.81
N LEU A 42 -2.27 14.12 8.50
CA LEU A 42 -2.87 13.28 7.46
C LEU A 42 -2.42 11.82 7.59
N ALA A 43 -1.13 11.60 7.84
CA ALA A 43 -0.57 10.26 7.98
C ALA A 43 -1.18 9.52 9.17
N ILE A 44 -1.19 10.11 10.37
CA ILE A 44 -1.73 9.45 11.56
C ILE A 44 -3.23 9.15 11.40
N LYS A 45 -4.01 10.08 10.84
CA LYS A 45 -5.44 9.86 10.60
C LYS A 45 -5.68 8.74 9.60
N SER A 46 -4.94 8.73 8.47
CA SER A 46 -5.01 7.66 7.48
C SER A 46 -4.64 6.30 8.08
N THR A 47 -3.62 6.24 8.94
CA THR A 47 -3.19 5.01 9.61
C THR A 47 -4.25 4.48 10.57
N ILE A 48 -4.87 5.33 11.39
CA ILE A 48 -5.94 4.92 12.30
C ILE A 48 -7.12 4.34 11.52
N LEU A 49 -7.55 5.01 10.44
CA LEU A 49 -8.64 4.54 9.57
C LEU A 49 -8.30 3.21 8.89
N TRP A 50 -7.04 3.04 8.47
CA TRP A 50 -6.54 1.78 7.92
C TRP A 50 -6.61 0.64 8.95
N GLU A 51 -6.12 0.85 10.17
CA GLU A 51 -6.15 -0.15 11.24
C GLU A 51 -7.59 -0.55 11.62
N GLN A 52 -8.54 0.37 11.50
CA GLN A 52 -9.97 0.12 11.66
C GLN A 52 -10.64 -0.50 10.41
N ASN A 53 -9.89 -0.77 9.33
CA ASN A 53 -10.42 -1.23 8.03
C ASN A 53 -11.45 -0.26 7.41
N ARG A 54 -11.41 1.03 7.76
CA ARG A 54 -12.24 2.11 7.21
C ARG A 54 -11.58 2.72 5.97
N LEU A 55 -11.30 1.86 4.97
CA LEU A 55 -10.46 2.20 3.83
C LEU A 55 -11.04 3.31 2.94
N ASN A 56 -12.37 3.36 2.78
CA ASN A 56 -13.02 4.45 2.02
C ASN A 56 -12.75 5.83 2.64
N GLU A 57 -12.68 5.90 3.95
CA GLU A 57 -12.41 7.14 4.67
C GLU A 57 -10.90 7.46 4.73
N ALA A 58 -10.04 6.45 4.69
CA ALA A 58 -8.60 6.61 4.64
C ALA A 58 -8.11 7.14 3.28
N GLU A 59 -8.81 6.79 2.17
CA GLU A 59 -8.39 7.10 0.81
C GLU A 59 -8.05 8.58 0.57
N PRO A 60 -8.93 9.55 0.89
CA PRO A 60 -8.64 10.96 0.59
C PRO A 60 -7.39 11.48 1.32
N PHE A 61 -7.13 11.03 2.55
CA PHE A 61 -5.92 11.41 3.30
C PHE A 61 -4.67 10.79 2.69
N MET A 62 -4.74 9.51 2.32
CA MET A 62 -3.63 8.83 1.64
C MET A 62 -3.35 9.42 0.27
N ALA A 63 -4.39 9.77 -0.50
CA ALA A 63 -4.24 10.41 -1.80
C ALA A 63 -3.56 11.79 -1.68
N GLN A 64 -3.98 12.60 -0.72
CA GLN A 64 -3.36 13.89 -0.45
C GLN A 64 -1.89 13.74 -0.06
N LEU A 65 -1.55 12.77 0.80
CA LEU A 65 -0.17 12.47 1.18
C LEU A 65 0.70 12.07 -0.01
N ALA A 66 0.18 11.21 -0.89
CA ALA A 66 0.90 10.75 -2.07
C ALA A 66 1.19 11.90 -3.05
N GLU A 67 0.22 12.79 -3.27
CA GLU A 67 0.41 13.97 -4.12
C GLU A 67 1.38 15.00 -3.49
N MET A 68 1.40 15.15 -2.17
CA MET A 68 2.36 16.01 -1.48
C MET A 68 3.79 15.45 -1.51
N ASN A 69 3.94 14.16 -1.61
CA ASN A 69 5.23 13.46 -1.60
C ASN A 69 5.37 12.51 -2.81
N PRO A 70 5.31 13.01 -4.05
CA PRO A 70 5.18 12.17 -5.25
C PRO A 70 6.36 11.22 -5.48
N ARG A 71 7.52 11.47 -4.84
CA ARG A 71 8.70 10.60 -4.91
C ARG A 71 8.69 9.45 -3.90
N ASN A 72 7.74 9.43 -2.97
CA ASN A 72 7.60 8.34 -2.02
C ASN A 72 6.75 7.22 -2.62
N THR A 73 7.40 6.18 -3.16
CA THR A 73 6.72 5.02 -3.79
C THR A 73 5.78 4.30 -2.82
N GLY A 74 6.14 4.23 -1.54
CA GLY A 74 5.33 3.59 -0.51
C GLY A 74 3.92 4.18 -0.36
N LEU A 75 3.78 5.51 -0.51
CA LEU A 75 2.47 6.17 -0.44
C LEU A 75 1.60 5.78 -1.64
N TRP A 76 2.17 5.69 -2.84
CA TRP A 76 1.46 5.24 -4.04
C TRP A 76 1.06 3.77 -3.95
N ILE A 77 1.93 2.92 -3.40
CA ILE A 77 1.64 1.50 -3.15
C ILE A 77 0.48 1.36 -2.15
N ASN A 78 0.51 2.09 -1.04
CA ASN A 78 -0.56 2.07 -0.05
C ASN A 78 -1.89 2.59 -0.62
N LEU A 79 -1.85 3.69 -1.39
CA LEU A 79 -3.05 4.21 -2.06
C LEU A 79 -3.60 3.21 -3.09
N ALA A 80 -2.73 2.55 -3.85
CA ALA A 80 -3.14 1.52 -4.80
C ALA A 80 -3.83 0.33 -4.08
N TYR A 81 -3.29 -0.09 -2.94
CA TYR A 81 -3.93 -1.12 -2.12
C TYR A 81 -5.33 -0.69 -1.64
N ILE A 82 -5.47 0.53 -1.13
CA ILE A 82 -6.78 1.08 -0.74
C ILE A 82 -7.74 1.01 -1.94
N ARG A 83 -7.35 1.54 -3.08
CA ARG A 83 -8.18 1.57 -4.31
C ARG A 83 -8.52 0.19 -4.83
N ARG A 84 -7.64 -0.80 -4.67
CA ARG A 84 -7.93 -2.21 -4.98
C ARG A 84 -9.10 -2.75 -4.15
N ARG A 85 -9.21 -2.31 -2.90
CA ARG A 85 -10.24 -2.77 -1.94
C ARG A 85 -11.53 -1.95 -1.99
N THR A 86 -11.45 -0.68 -2.38
CA THR A 86 -12.58 0.25 -2.33
C THR A 86 -13.17 0.59 -3.69
N GLN A 87 -12.43 0.39 -4.76
CA GLN A 87 -12.84 0.75 -6.13
C GLN A 87 -12.70 -0.44 -7.08
N SER A 88 -11.56 -0.53 -7.79
CA SER A 88 -11.33 -1.59 -8.76
C SER A 88 -9.83 -1.90 -8.91
N VAL A 89 -9.53 -3.03 -9.56
CA VAL A 89 -8.16 -3.39 -9.91
C VAL A 89 -7.56 -2.42 -10.94
N GLU A 90 -8.37 -1.84 -11.81
CA GLU A 90 -7.95 -0.85 -12.80
C GLU A 90 -7.52 0.45 -12.11
N ALA A 91 -8.30 0.95 -11.16
CA ALA A 91 -7.96 2.13 -10.37
C ALA A 91 -6.67 1.91 -9.56
N ALA A 92 -6.52 0.72 -8.98
CA ALA A 92 -5.31 0.33 -8.27
C ALA A 92 -4.08 0.30 -9.20
N ALA A 93 -4.19 -0.34 -10.36
CA ALA A 93 -3.10 -0.43 -11.33
C ALA A 93 -2.69 0.96 -11.86
N ALA A 94 -3.66 1.82 -12.16
CA ALA A 94 -3.38 3.20 -12.59
C ALA A 94 -2.65 4.00 -11.49
N THR A 95 -3.06 3.81 -10.23
CA THR A 95 -2.40 4.45 -9.08
C THR A 95 -0.97 3.93 -8.89
N LEU A 96 -0.79 2.61 -8.97
CA LEU A 96 0.51 1.98 -8.80
C LEU A 96 1.51 2.37 -9.91
N GLN A 97 1.01 2.74 -11.10
CA GLN A 97 1.86 3.26 -12.17
C GLN A 97 2.65 4.51 -11.75
N ARG A 98 2.14 5.30 -10.80
CA ARG A 98 2.86 6.45 -10.23
C ARG A 98 4.11 6.00 -9.47
N ALA A 99 4.02 4.89 -8.71
CA ALA A 99 5.18 4.30 -8.04
C ALA A 99 6.24 3.82 -9.04
N PHE A 100 5.82 3.16 -10.13
CA PHE A 100 6.72 2.73 -11.20
C PHE A 100 7.45 3.88 -11.89
N ASN A 101 6.78 5.02 -12.11
CA ASN A 101 7.40 6.19 -12.70
C ASN A 101 8.51 6.78 -11.82
N VAL A 102 8.44 6.55 -10.51
CA VAL A 102 9.47 6.99 -9.55
C VAL A 102 10.58 5.95 -9.42
N ASN A 103 10.22 4.70 -9.21
CA ASN A 103 11.15 3.58 -9.05
C ASN A 103 10.62 2.30 -9.71
N PRO A 104 11.00 2.02 -10.97
CA PRO A 104 10.59 0.81 -11.68
C PRO A 104 11.08 -0.49 -11.02
N ARG A 105 12.11 -0.41 -10.18
CA ARG A 105 12.70 -1.55 -9.45
C ARG A 105 12.29 -1.58 -7.98
N ASP A 106 11.10 -1.15 -7.66
CA ASP A 106 10.51 -1.35 -6.34
C ASP A 106 9.89 -2.76 -6.27
N ALA A 107 10.38 -3.60 -5.35
CA ALA A 107 9.95 -5.00 -5.24
C ALA A 107 8.46 -5.14 -4.93
N LEU A 108 7.95 -4.30 -4.01
CA LEU A 108 6.52 -4.34 -3.64
C LEU A 108 5.62 -3.80 -4.75
N ALA A 109 6.06 -2.75 -5.47
CA ALA A 109 5.32 -2.25 -6.61
C ALA A 109 5.19 -3.33 -7.70
N ASN A 110 6.30 -4.01 -8.04
CA ASN A 110 6.29 -5.12 -8.99
C ASN A 110 5.39 -6.26 -8.52
N PHE A 111 5.46 -6.64 -7.25
CA PHE A 111 4.63 -7.69 -6.68
C PHE A 111 3.13 -7.34 -6.77
N ASN A 112 2.74 -6.16 -6.31
CA ASN A 112 1.34 -5.73 -6.35
C ASN A 112 0.82 -5.60 -7.80
N MET A 113 1.65 -5.10 -8.72
CA MET A 113 1.25 -5.04 -10.12
C MET A 113 1.10 -6.45 -10.72
N ALA A 114 1.95 -7.41 -10.33
CA ALA A 114 1.79 -8.81 -10.72
C ALA A 114 0.44 -9.38 -10.26
N CYS A 115 0.04 -9.10 -9.00
CA CYS A 115 -1.28 -9.45 -8.49
C CYS A 115 -2.39 -8.85 -9.36
N TYR A 116 -2.33 -7.56 -9.65
CA TYR A 116 -3.35 -6.86 -10.44
C TYR A 116 -3.42 -7.41 -11.87
N ARG A 117 -2.29 -7.75 -12.50
CA ARG A 117 -2.26 -8.38 -13.83
C ARG A 117 -2.84 -9.78 -13.82
N ALA A 118 -2.60 -10.56 -12.78
CA ALA A 118 -3.20 -11.90 -12.63
C ALA A 118 -4.74 -11.81 -12.53
N VAL A 119 -5.26 -10.92 -11.70
CA VAL A 119 -6.71 -10.65 -11.57
C VAL A 119 -7.32 -10.16 -12.90
N GLN A 120 -6.58 -9.37 -13.68
CA GLN A 120 -6.99 -8.89 -15.01
C GLN A 120 -6.88 -9.94 -16.10
N ASN A 121 -6.58 -11.21 -15.76
CA ASN A 121 -6.37 -12.31 -16.71
C ASN A 121 -5.24 -12.02 -17.73
N ARG A 122 -4.14 -11.44 -17.25
CA ARG A 122 -2.92 -11.13 -18.03
C ARG A 122 -1.73 -11.93 -17.49
N PRO A 123 -1.75 -13.28 -17.64
CA PRO A 123 -0.81 -14.17 -16.95
C PRO A 123 0.66 -13.93 -17.33
N THR A 124 0.97 -13.62 -18.58
CA THR A 124 2.34 -13.38 -19.03
C THR A 124 2.95 -12.19 -18.30
N GLU A 125 2.24 -11.06 -18.27
CA GLU A 125 2.70 -9.86 -17.58
C GLU A 125 2.81 -10.07 -16.05
N ALA A 126 1.84 -10.81 -15.48
CA ALA A 126 1.88 -11.15 -14.06
C ALA A 126 3.14 -11.95 -13.72
N LEU A 127 3.51 -12.93 -14.53
CA LEU A 127 4.71 -13.75 -14.31
C LEU A 127 6.00 -12.97 -14.50
N GLU A 128 6.08 -12.05 -15.45
CA GLU A 128 7.24 -11.19 -15.68
C GLU A 128 7.46 -10.25 -14.48
N LEU A 129 6.41 -9.58 -14.03
CA LEU A 129 6.45 -8.68 -12.88
C LEU A 129 6.76 -9.44 -11.59
N LEU A 130 6.19 -10.63 -11.39
CA LEU A 130 6.48 -11.46 -10.23
C LEU A 130 7.96 -11.91 -10.24
N ARG A 131 8.50 -12.28 -11.40
CA ARG A 131 9.91 -12.64 -11.52
C ARG A 131 10.81 -11.47 -11.09
N GLU A 132 10.52 -10.26 -11.56
CA GLU A 132 11.28 -9.06 -11.15
C GLU A 132 11.14 -8.82 -9.65
N ALA A 133 9.93 -8.87 -9.10
CA ALA A 133 9.70 -8.71 -7.66
C ALA A 133 10.53 -9.70 -6.83
N LEU A 134 10.54 -10.98 -7.22
CA LEU A 134 11.26 -12.05 -6.53
C LEU A 134 12.78 -11.97 -6.72
N SER A 135 13.26 -11.34 -7.78
CA SER A 135 14.67 -11.07 -7.99
C SER A 135 15.16 -9.93 -7.08
N LEU A 136 14.32 -8.93 -6.86
CA LEU A 136 14.59 -7.77 -6.01
C LEU A 136 14.45 -8.08 -4.52
N ASP A 137 13.41 -8.84 -4.15
CA ASP A 137 13.20 -9.32 -2.78
C ASP A 137 12.73 -10.80 -2.78
N PRO A 138 13.66 -11.74 -2.59
CA PRO A 138 13.34 -13.17 -2.52
C PRO A 138 12.37 -13.56 -1.41
N LYS A 139 12.21 -12.76 -0.36
CA LYS A 139 11.29 -13.03 0.76
C LYS A 139 9.83 -13.00 0.31
N LEU A 140 9.51 -12.28 -0.76
CA LEU A 140 8.16 -12.21 -1.33
C LEU A 140 7.66 -13.56 -1.85
N ARG A 141 8.52 -14.58 -2.02
CA ARG A 141 8.07 -15.95 -2.36
C ARG A 141 7.09 -16.54 -1.36
N SER A 142 7.32 -16.27 -0.08
CA SER A 142 6.40 -16.75 0.95
C SER A 142 5.02 -16.13 0.83
N LEU A 143 4.97 -14.84 0.52
CA LEU A 143 3.73 -14.12 0.27
C LEU A 143 3.06 -14.62 -1.03
N ALA A 144 3.80 -14.78 -2.12
CA ALA A 144 3.27 -15.25 -3.39
C ALA A 144 2.60 -16.64 -3.30
N LYS A 145 3.07 -17.51 -2.40
CA LYS A 145 2.48 -18.84 -2.19
C LYS A 145 1.04 -18.79 -1.70
N VAL A 146 0.70 -17.77 -0.91
CA VAL A 146 -0.60 -17.65 -0.22
C VAL A 146 -1.48 -16.54 -0.77
N GLU A 147 -0.95 -15.70 -1.68
CA GLU A 147 -1.67 -14.58 -2.24
C GLU A 147 -2.79 -15.05 -3.18
N GLY A 148 -4.04 -14.75 -2.83
CA GLY A 148 -5.22 -15.19 -3.58
C GLY A 148 -5.35 -14.57 -4.97
N ASP A 149 -4.80 -13.38 -5.19
CA ASP A 149 -4.81 -12.73 -6.51
C ASP A 149 -4.07 -13.57 -7.58
N PHE A 150 -3.19 -14.50 -7.17
CA PHE A 150 -2.50 -15.42 -8.07
C PHE A 150 -3.23 -16.74 -8.34
N ASP A 151 -4.43 -16.96 -7.81
CA ASP A 151 -5.13 -18.24 -7.96
C ASP A 151 -5.35 -18.64 -9.42
N SER A 152 -5.62 -17.67 -10.30
CA SER A 152 -5.81 -17.90 -11.73
C SER A 152 -4.55 -18.41 -12.47
N ILE A 153 -3.36 -18.12 -11.92
CA ILE A 153 -2.07 -18.49 -12.52
C ILE A 153 -1.29 -19.51 -11.68
N ARG A 154 -1.81 -19.87 -10.53
CA ARG A 154 -1.13 -20.74 -9.54
C ARG A 154 -0.72 -22.10 -10.11
N ALA A 155 -1.54 -22.69 -10.98
CA ALA A 155 -1.27 -23.98 -11.60
C ALA A 155 -0.29 -23.92 -12.78
N LEU A 156 0.08 -22.75 -13.25
CA LEU A 156 1.00 -22.60 -14.38
C LEU A 156 2.41 -23.08 -14.00
N PRO A 157 3.07 -23.91 -14.84
CA PRO A 157 4.43 -24.38 -14.57
C PRO A 157 5.41 -23.23 -14.30
N ALA A 158 5.30 -22.13 -15.05
CA ALA A 158 6.16 -20.97 -14.88
C ALA A 158 5.99 -20.30 -13.49
N PHE A 159 4.77 -20.24 -12.94
CA PHE A 159 4.53 -19.75 -11.59
C PHE A 159 5.17 -20.68 -10.55
N GLN A 160 4.99 -21.99 -10.70
CA GLN A 160 5.57 -22.98 -9.80
C GLN A 160 7.10 -22.94 -9.79
N GLU A 161 7.73 -22.72 -10.95
CA GLU A 161 9.19 -22.56 -11.06
C GLU A 161 9.67 -21.29 -10.32
N LEU A 162 8.96 -20.17 -10.44
CA LEU A 162 9.28 -18.95 -9.70
C LEU A 162 9.25 -19.16 -8.18
N LEU A 163 8.33 -20.00 -7.69
CA LEU A 163 8.19 -20.27 -6.26
C LEU A 163 9.25 -21.24 -5.71
N LYS A 164 9.79 -22.12 -6.54
CA LYS A 164 10.88 -23.03 -6.10
C LYS A 164 12.17 -22.26 -5.80
N GLY A 165 12.38 -21.13 -6.45
CA GLY A 165 13.64 -20.43 -6.45
C GLY A 165 14.66 -21.20 -7.31
N THR A 166 15.43 -20.49 -8.11
CA THR A 166 16.64 -21.08 -8.66
C THR A 166 17.58 -21.33 -7.49
N GLY A 167 17.70 -22.58 -7.07
CA GLY A 167 18.80 -22.99 -6.23
C GLY A 167 20.09 -22.62 -6.98
N ALA A 168 20.80 -21.61 -6.47
CA ALA A 168 22.20 -21.40 -6.83
C ALA A 168 23.01 -22.37 -6.03
#